data_1904d1d627431018c186125447b5b630
#
_entry.id   1904d1d627431018c186125447b5b630
#
_cell.length_a   1.000
_cell.length_b   1.000
_cell.length_c   1.000
_cell.angle_alpha   90.00
_cell.angle_beta   90.00
_cell.angle_gamma   90.00
#
_symmetry.space_group_name_H-M   'P 1'
#
loop_
_entity.id
_entity.type
_entity.pdbx_description
1 polymer ?
#
loop_
_entity_poly.entity_id
_entity_poly.type
_entity_poly.pdbx_seq_one_letter_code
_entity_poly.pdbx_strand_id
1 'polypeptide(L)'
;MSDDSKITGNSAALERTPVPASVETRWWWIRHAPVINPENRIYGRGDLDADCNDAALYDGLAAMLPDDALWLASPLRRTHQTAAAIHGADGRHERARQPIIEPDFVEQDFGEWQGLSWAELEARDEKRYHRFWLAPAHQSPPGGESFDFLVDRVAGAIARLTEAHAGQDIVAVAHGGPIRAALAFALGIDAERALGFAIANCSVTRLDHFSDPDQQGGIWRVSMVNQLPGRVRRR
;
A
#
# COMPACT_ATOMS: atom_id res chain seq x y z
N MET A 1 6.08 67.78 -41.89
CA MET A 1 7.24 67.25 -41.20
C MET A 1 6.73 66.28 -40.16
N SER A 2 6.66 65.03 -40.53
CA SER A 2 6.12 63.91 -39.73
C SER A 2 7.30 63.13 -39.24
N ASP A 3 7.45 63.02 -37.92
CA ASP A 3 8.51 62.26 -37.28
C ASP A 3 7.94 60.87 -36.86
N ASP A 4 8.32 59.86 -37.63
CA ASP A 4 7.97 58.49 -37.36
C ASP A 4 9.10 57.81 -36.53
N SER A 5 8.96 57.90 -35.22
CA SER A 5 9.85 57.13 -34.31
C SER A 5 9.38 55.65 -34.23
N LYS A 6 10.08 54.78 -34.93
CA LYS A 6 9.97 53.31 -34.83
C LYS A 6 10.35 52.82 -33.43
N ILE A 7 9.38 52.32 -32.69
CA ILE A 7 9.60 51.55 -31.47
C ILE A 7 9.98 50.14 -31.88
N THR A 8 11.25 49.79 -31.85
CA THR A 8 11.74 48.42 -31.97
C THR A 8 11.53 47.67 -30.66
N GLY A 9 10.46 46.87 -30.59
CA GLY A 9 10.21 45.97 -29.48
C GLY A 9 11.24 44.84 -29.44
N ASN A 10 12.09 44.88 -28.45
CA ASN A 10 13.02 43.77 -28.15
C ASN A 10 12.24 42.67 -27.44
N SER A 11 11.71 41.71 -28.23
CA SER A 11 11.13 40.50 -27.68
C SER A 11 12.26 39.55 -27.29
N ALA A 12 12.80 39.72 -26.09
CA ALA A 12 13.63 38.72 -25.47
C ALA A 12 12.75 37.49 -25.20
N ALA A 13 12.91 36.44 -26.02
CA ALA A 13 12.34 35.14 -25.73
C ALA A 13 12.90 34.70 -24.37
N LEU A 14 12.02 34.60 -23.37
CA LEU A 14 12.35 33.93 -22.12
C LEU A 14 12.71 32.48 -22.43
N GLU A 15 14.00 32.18 -22.45
CA GLU A 15 14.49 30.79 -22.50
C GLU A 15 13.88 30.06 -21.28
N ARG A 16 12.90 29.20 -21.55
CA ARG A 16 12.35 28.31 -20.54
C ARG A 16 13.47 27.32 -20.17
N THR A 17 14.05 27.50 -18.99
CA THR A 17 14.91 26.49 -18.41
C THR A 17 14.17 25.15 -18.42
N PRO A 18 14.71 24.08 -19.00
CA PRO A 18 14.02 22.79 -18.98
C PRO A 18 13.80 22.38 -17.53
N VAL A 19 12.53 22.17 -17.17
CA VAL A 19 12.18 21.61 -15.86
C VAL A 19 12.80 20.21 -15.83
N PRO A 20 13.64 19.88 -14.83
CA PRO A 20 14.21 18.55 -14.74
C PRO A 20 13.07 17.52 -14.74
N ALA A 21 13.22 16.45 -15.54
CA ALA A 21 12.21 15.42 -15.63
C ALA A 21 11.99 14.81 -14.24
N SER A 22 10.77 14.88 -13.75
CA SER A 22 10.39 14.23 -12.49
C SER A 22 10.53 12.71 -12.65
N VAL A 23 11.13 12.07 -11.65
CA VAL A 23 11.25 10.61 -11.63
C VAL A 23 9.98 10.03 -10.99
N GLU A 24 9.27 9.15 -11.73
CA GLU A 24 8.06 8.50 -11.24
C GLU A 24 8.39 7.14 -10.64
N THR A 25 8.08 6.95 -9.34
CA THR A 25 8.15 5.66 -8.63
C THR A 25 6.74 5.19 -8.36
N ARG A 26 6.41 3.95 -8.74
CA ARG A 26 5.04 3.43 -8.67
C ARG A 26 4.94 2.30 -7.66
N TRP A 27 4.07 2.49 -6.66
CA TRP A 27 3.78 1.51 -5.62
C TRP A 27 2.49 0.77 -5.93
N TRP A 28 2.56 -0.56 -5.98
CA TRP A 28 1.44 -1.48 -6.20
C TRP A 28 1.23 -2.29 -4.93
N TRP A 29 0.30 -1.85 -4.10
CA TRP A 29 -0.04 -2.49 -2.85
C TRP A 29 -1.08 -3.57 -3.07
N ILE A 30 -0.83 -4.78 -2.58
CA ILE A 30 -1.74 -5.93 -2.68
C ILE A 30 -2.05 -6.39 -1.27
N ARG A 31 -3.34 -6.42 -0.89
CA ARG A 31 -3.73 -7.09 0.33
C ARG A 31 -3.65 -8.60 0.11
N HIS A 32 -3.02 -9.31 1.06
CA HIS A 32 -2.91 -10.77 1.01
C HIS A 32 -4.25 -11.46 0.74
N ALA A 33 -4.22 -12.71 0.25
CA ALA A 33 -5.37 -13.57 0.06
C ALA A 33 -6.17 -13.81 1.37
N PRO A 34 -7.43 -14.21 1.30
CA PRO A 34 -8.18 -14.60 2.49
C PRO A 34 -7.40 -15.61 3.34
N VAL A 35 -7.47 -15.48 4.66
CA VAL A 35 -6.83 -16.44 5.57
C VAL A 35 -7.75 -17.61 5.87
N ILE A 36 -7.15 -18.78 6.13
CA ILE A 36 -7.87 -19.93 6.63
C ILE A 36 -8.11 -19.73 8.12
N ASN A 37 -9.28 -19.19 8.45
CA ASN A 37 -9.68 -18.81 9.81
C ASN A 37 -11.13 -19.24 10.08
N PRO A 38 -11.38 -20.54 10.27
CA PRO A 38 -12.74 -21.10 10.37
C PRO A 38 -13.49 -20.59 11.60
N GLU A 39 -12.79 -20.18 12.66
CA GLU A 39 -13.38 -19.67 13.89
C GLU A 39 -13.59 -18.14 13.88
N ASN A 40 -13.23 -17.48 12.77
CA ASN A 40 -13.35 -16.03 12.59
C ASN A 40 -12.76 -15.22 13.76
N ARG A 41 -11.55 -15.61 14.20
CA ARG A 41 -10.83 -14.95 15.29
C ARG A 41 -10.05 -13.73 14.79
N ILE A 42 -9.79 -12.79 15.69
CA ILE A 42 -8.90 -11.66 15.45
C ILE A 42 -7.47 -12.21 15.35
N TYR A 43 -6.80 -12.04 14.23
CA TYR A 43 -5.46 -12.64 14.04
C TYR A 43 -4.32 -11.61 13.97
N GLY A 44 -4.53 -10.36 13.54
CA GLY A 44 -3.50 -9.33 13.51
C GLY A 44 -2.15 -9.83 12.98
N ARG A 45 -1.13 -9.90 13.85
CA ARG A 45 0.19 -10.46 13.58
C ARG A 45 0.26 -12.00 13.66
N GLY A 46 -0.83 -12.67 14.04
CA GLY A 46 -0.91 -14.14 13.99
C GLY A 46 -0.59 -14.66 12.59
N ASP A 47 0.26 -15.68 12.51
CA ASP A 47 0.81 -16.17 11.23
C ASP A 47 -0.05 -17.32 10.65
N LEU A 48 -1.22 -16.96 10.13
CA LEU A 48 -2.17 -17.88 9.50
C LEU A 48 -1.84 -18.09 8.03
N ASP A 49 -2.19 -19.28 7.51
CA ASP A 49 -2.09 -19.60 6.09
C ASP A 49 -3.19 -18.91 5.28
N ALA A 50 -2.86 -18.56 4.04
CA ALA A 50 -3.78 -17.97 3.08
C ALA A 50 -4.47 -19.06 2.23
N ASP A 51 -5.73 -18.81 1.85
CA ASP A 51 -6.42 -19.57 0.82
C ASP A 51 -6.07 -19.01 -0.57
N CYS A 52 -5.23 -19.72 -1.28
CA CYS A 52 -4.75 -19.35 -2.61
C CYS A 52 -5.31 -20.24 -3.72
N ASN A 53 -6.52 -20.80 -3.59
CA ASN A 53 -7.08 -21.78 -4.53
C ASN A 53 -7.76 -21.18 -5.77
N ASP A 54 -8.07 -19.87 -5.82
CA ASP A 54 -8.72 -19.23 -6.98
C ASP A 54 -7.71 -18.80 -8.05
N ALA A 55 -7.28 -19.74 -8.89
CA ALA A 55 -6.29 -19.49 -9.95
C ALA A 55 -6.70 -18.34 -10.90
N ALA A 56 -7.99 -18.19 -11.23
CA ALA A 56 -8.47 -17.14 -12.11
C ALA A 56 -8.32 -15.72 -11.50
N LEU A 57 -8.38 -15.63 -10.17
CA LEU A 57 -8.11 -14.41 -9.42
C LEU A 57 -6.64 -13.99 -9.55
N TYR A 58 -5.71 -14.94 -9.39
CA TYR A 58 -4.28 -14.67 -9.48
C TYR A 58 -3.81 -14.38 -10.91
N ASP A 59 -4.41 -15.05 -11.91
CA ASP A 59 -4.21 -14.67 -13.32
C ASP A 59 -4.62 -13.21 -13.56
N GLY A 60 -5.75 -12.79 -12.98
CA GLY A 60 -6.22 -11.41 -13.06
C GLY A 60 -5.29 -10.43 -12.33
N LEU A 61 -4.77 -10.79 -11.15
CA LEU A 61 -3.77 -9.97 -10.43
C LEU A 61 -2.49 -9.83 -11.23
N ALA A 62 -1.94 -10.94 -11.74
CA ALA A 62 -0.71 -10.93 -12.54
C ALA A 62 -0.84 -10.03 -13.77
N ALA A 63 -2.03 -10.02 -14.42
CA ALA A 63 -2.30 -9.16 -15.57
C ALA A 63 -2.36 -7.66 -15.24
N MET A 64 -2.61 -7.28 -13.99
CA MET A 64 -2.64 -5.88 -13.53
C MET A 64 -1.27 -5.33 -13.17
N LEU A 65 -0.31 -6.19 -12.86
CA LEU A 65 0.98 -5.81 -12.28
C LEU A 65 2.07 -5.67 -13.35
N PRO A 66 3.06 -4.81 -13.11
CA PRO A 66 4.19 -4.65 -14.02
C PRO A 66 5.06 -5.92 -14.06
N ASP A 67 5.63 -6.21 -15.25
CA ASP A 67 6.49 -7.39 -15.45
C ASP A 67 7.82 -7.30 -14.72
N ASP A 68 8.37 -6.10 -14.64
CA ASP A 68 9.68 -5.83 -14.01
C ASP A 68 9.46 -4.91 -12.80
N ALA A 69 9.30 -5.49 -11.63
CA ALA A 69 9.09 -4.77 -10.39
C ALA A 69 9.96 -5.33 -9.27
N LEU A 70 10.29 -4.46 -8.31
CA LEU A 70 10.79 -4.90 -7.02
C LEU A 70 9.64 -5.47 -6.21
N TRP A 71 9.78 -6.70 -5.72
CA TRP A 71 8.76 -7.34 -4.88
C TRP A 71 9.15 -7.27 -3.42
N LEU A 72 8.22 -6.77 -2.61
CA LEU A 72 8.30 -6.70 -1.15
C LEU A 72 7.15 -7.49 -0.53
N ALA A 73 7.37 -8.05 0.64
CA ALA A 73 6.32 -8.68 1.44
C ALA A 73 6.52 -8.42 2.92
N SER A 74 5.44 -8.42 3.69
CA SER A 74 5.56 -8.49 5.14
C SER A 74 6.16 -9.85 5.56
N PRO A 75 6.66 -9.99 6.80
CA PRO A 75 7.22 -11.26 7.26
C PRO A 75 6.20 -12.40 7.42
N LEU A 76 4.88 -12.13 7.33
CA LEU A 76 3.83 -13.11 7.59
C LEU A 76 3.56 -14.01 6.37
N ARG A 77 3.45 -15.33 6.61
CA ARG A 77 3.33 -16.37 5.56
C ARG A 77 2.27 -16.07 4.50
N ARG A 78 1.10 -15.57 4.90
CA ARG A 78 0.01 -15.26 3.99
C ARG A 78 0.38 -14.28 2.87
N THR A 79 1.32 -13.36 3.11
CA THR A 79 1.80 -12.43 2.07
C THR A 79 2.73 -13.12 1.08
N HIS A 80 3.60 -14.00 1.55
CA HIS A 80 4.47 -14.83 0.72
C HIS A 80 3.69 -15.83 -0.12
N GLN A 81 2.68 -16.48 0.47
CA GLN A 81 1.78 -17.41 -0.24
C GLN A 81 1.00 -16.69 -1.34
N THR A 82 0.51 -15.48 -1.06
CA THR A 82 -0.16 -14.63 -2.07
C THR A 82 0.79 -14.25 -3.20
N ALA A 83 2.00 -13.79 -2.89
CA ALA A 83 3.01 -13.46 -3.90
C ALA A 83 3.35 -14.68 -4.78
N ALA A 84 3.55 -15.84 -4.16
CA ALA A 84 3.83 -17.08 -4.88
C ALA A 84 2.68 -17.48 -5.80
N ALA A 85 1.42 -17.33 -5.36
CA ALA A 85 0.24 -17.62 -6.20
C ALA A 85 0.16 -16.69 -7.42
N ILE A 86 0.48 -15.38 -7.25
CA ILE A 86 0.53 -14.43 -8.38
C ILE A 86 1.65 -14.80 -9.35
N HIS A 87 2.85 -15.10 -8.87
CA HIS A 87 3.97 -15.51 -9.73
C HIS A 87 3.70 -16.82 -10.48
N GLY A 88 2.96 -17.76 -9.85
CA GLY A 88 2.58 -19.03 -10.46
C GLY A 88 1.51 -18.93 -11.54
N ALA A 89 0.74 -17.84 -11.56
CA ALA A 89 -0.46 -17.72 -12.38
C ALA A 89 -0.18 -17.59 -13.89
N ASP A 90 0.87 -16.89 -14.29
CA ASP A 90 1.17 -16.56 -15.70
C ASP A 90 2.40 -17.28 -16.28
N GLY A 91 2.88 -18.32 -15.62
CA GLY A 91 4.06 -19.07 -16.05
C GLY A 91 5.39 -18.32 -15.84
N ARG A 92 5.39 -17.23 -15.09
CA ARG A 92 6.59 -16.45 -14.73
C ARG A 92 7.46 -17.15 -13.66
N HIS A 93 7.33 -18.47 -13.51
CA HIS A 93 8.04 -19.26 -12.51
C HIS A 93 9.56 -19.06 -12.53
N GLU A 94 10.14 -18.82 -13.68
CA GLU A 94 11.59 -18.57 -13.80
C GLU A 94 12.01 -17.20 -13.23
N ARG A 95 11.07 -16.25 -13.09
CA ARG A 95 11.31 -14.90 -12.56
C ARG A 95 10.83 -14.73 -11.11
N ALA A 96 10.28 -15.77 -10.50
CA ALA A 96 9.79 -15.74 -9.12
C ALA A 96 10.94 -15.49 -8.12
N ARG A 97 11.42 -14.26 -8.06
CA ARG A 97 12.29 -13.81 -6.96
C ARG A 97 11.46 -13.83 -5.69
N GLN A 98 12.01 -14.46 -4.65
CA GLN A 98 11.44 -14.35 -3.32
C GLN A 98 11.29 -12.85 -2.99
N PRO A 99 10.12 -12.37 -2.56
CA PRO A 99 9.96 -10.99 -2.14
C PRO A 99 10.97 -10.64 -1.04
N ILE A 100 11.52 -9.45 -1.09
CA ILE A 100 12.32 -8.92 0.02
C ILE A 100 11.38 -8.68 1.20
N ILE A 101 11.77 -9.14 2.37
CA ILE A 101 10.97 -8.96 3.59
C ILE A 101 11.12 -7.52 4.07
N GLU A 102 9.99 -6.83 4.19
CA GLU A 102 9.92 -5.52 4.85
C GLU A 102 9.17 -5.66 6.18
N PRO A 103 9.88 -5.62 7.31
CA PRO A 103 9.29 -5.81 8.63
C PRO A 103 8.22 -4.78 8.98
N ASP A 104 8.38 -3.53 8.51
CA ASP A 104 7.44 -2.45 8.80
C ASP A 104 6.11 -2.58 8.05
N PHE A 105 5.98 -3.53 7.11
CA PHE A 105 4.72 -3.85 6.45
C PHE A 105 3.90 -4.95 7.13
N VAL A 106 4.30 -5.39 8.33
CA VAL A 106 3.51 -6.33 9.13
C VAL A 106 2.17 -5.71 9.52
N GLU A 107 1.12 -6.53 9.71
CA GLU A 107 -0.21 -6.08 10.11
C GLU A 107 -0.18 -5.46 11.52
N GLN A 108 -1.22 -4.71 11.87
CA GLN A 108 -1.40 -4.14 13.19
C GLN A 108 -1.32 -5.22 14.27
N ASP A 109 -0.59 -4.91 15.34
CA ASP A 109 -0.53 -5.77 16.52
C ASP A 109 -1.76 -5.52 17.39
N PHE A 110 -2.64 -6.51 17.47
CA PHE A 110 -3.80 -6.45 18.34
C PHE A 110 -3.53 -7.01 19.75
N GLY A 111 -2.27 -7.29 20.10
CA GLY A 111 -1.84 -7.69 21.43
C GLY A 111 -2.68 -8.82 22.02
N GLU A 112 -3.22 -8.62 23.23
CA GLU A 112 -4.04 -9.61 23.94
C GLU A 112 -5.38 -9.93 23.25
N TRP A 113 -5.78 -9.18 22.23
CA TRP A 113 -7.00 -9.46 21.48
C TRP A 113 -6.79 -10.49 20.38
N GLN A 114 -5.55 -10.78 20.02
CA GLN A 114 -5.25 -11.81 19.04
C GLN A 114 -5.67 -13.20 19.55
N GLY A 115 -6.35 -13.96 18.70
CA GLY A 115 -6.89 -15.27 19.04
C GLY A 115 -8.29 -15.24 19.67
N LEU A 116 -8.84 -14.06 20.00
CA LEU A 116 -10.22 -13.94 20.48
C LEU A 116 -11.20 -13.84 19.30
N SER A 117 -12.41 -14.38 19.51
CA SER A 117 -13.55 -14.03 18.67
C SER A 117 -14.06 -12.63 19.04
N TRP A 118 -14.84 -12.01 18.16
CA TRP A 118 -15.46 -10.71 18.42
C TRP A 118 -16.37 -10.73 19.64
N ALA A 119 -17.11 -11.81 19.84
CA ALA A 119 -17.99 -11.98 21.02
C ALA A 119 -17.19 -12.12 22.33
N GLU A 120 -16.07 -12.86 22.31
CA GLU A 120 -15.18 -12.98 23.46
C GLU A 120 -14.53 -11.64 23.82
N LEU A 121 -14.16 -10.85 22.81
CA LEU A 121 -13.58 -9.53 23.03
C LEU A 121 -14.59 -8.57 23.64
N GLU A 122 -15.81 -8.51 23.10
CA GLU A 122 -16.89 -7.67 23.63
C GLU A 122 -17.23 -8.02 25.09
N ALA A 123 -17.31 -9.32 25.41
CA ALA A 123 -17.57 -9.79 26.76
C ALA A 123 -16.44 -9.47 27.77
N ARG A 124 -15.18 -9.39 27.30
CA ARG A 124 -14.02 -9.13 28.16
C ARG A 124 -13.90 -7.67 28.58
N ASP A 125 -14.13 -6.74 27.65
CA ASP A 125 -13.90 -5.32 27.89
C ASP A 125 -14.79 -4.46 26.97
N GLU A 126 -16.08 -4.43 27.27
CA GLU A 126 -17.07 -3.66 26.52
C GLU A 126 -16.65 -2.19 26.33
N LYS A 127 -16.08 -1.56 27.37
CA LYS A 127 -15.69 -0.14 27.32
C LYS A 127 -14.51 0.10 26.40
N ARG A 128 -13.48 -0.76 26.41
CA ARG A 128 -12.32 -0.65 25.53
C ARG A 128 -12.68 -1.03 24.11
N TYR A 129 -13.50 -2.05 23.93
CA TYR A 129 -14.01 -2.47 22.64
C TYR A 129 -14.76 -1.32 21.95
N HIS A 130 -15.75 -0.71 22.61
CA HIS A 130 -16.48 0.43 22.05
C HIS A 130 -15.59 1.64 21.79
N ARG A 131 -14.65 1.95 22.68
CA ARG A 131 -13.73 3.07 22.51
C ARG A 131 -12.81 2.87 21.32
N PHE A 132 -12.30 1.66 21.11
CA PHE A 132 -11.46 1.31 19.96
C PHE A 132 -12.21 1.47 18.62
N TRP A 133 -13.51 1.15 18.58
CA TRP A 133 -14.30 1.28 17.35
C TRP A 133 -14.85 2.68 17.10
N LEU A 134 -14.91 3.52 18.10
CA LEU A 134 -15.39 4.91 17.98
C LEU A 134 -14.25 5.91 17.68
N ALA A 135 -13.04 5.64 18.17
CA ALA A 135 -11.86 6.47 17.92
C ALA A 135 -10.63 5.55 17.82
N PRO A 136 -10.53 4.74 16.75
CA PRO A 136 -9.62 3.62 16.71
C PRO A 136 -8.14 4.01 16.50
N ALA A 137 -7.86 5.17 15.89
CA ALA A 137 -6.49 5.49 15.48
C ALA A 137 -5.54 5.68 16.67
N HIS A 138 -5.99 6.37 17.73
CA HIS A 138 -5.16 6.66 18.91
C HIS A 138 -5.21 5.58 19.99
N GLN A 139 -6.11 4.60 19.85
CA GLN A 139 -6.26 3.55 20.85
C GLN A 139 -5.41 2.34 20.53
N SER A 140 -4.78 1.79 21.55
CA SER A 140 -4.03 0.53 21.45
C SER A 140 -4.78 -0.59 22.15
N PRO A 141 -4.85 -1.78 21.54
CA PRO A 141 -5.19 -2.98 22.28
C PRO A 141 -4.18 -3.21 23.42
N PRO A 142 -4.56 -3.87 24.51
CA PRO A 142 -3.60 -4.21 25.57
C PRO A 142 -2.42 -5.01 25.00
N GLY A 143 -1.19 -4.52 25.22
CA GLY A 143 0.02 -5.15 24.68
C GLY A 143 0.20 -5.07 23.17
N GLY A 144 -0.67 -4.32 22.48
CA GLY A 144 -0.60 -4.11 21.04
C GLY A 144 -0.19 -2.69 20.64
N GLU A 145 -0.35 -2.35 19.36
CA GLU A 145 -0.04 -1.02 18.81
C GLU A 145 -1.29 -0.25 18.40
N SER A 146 -1.24 1.09 18.47
CA SER A 146 -2.27 1.96 17.87
C SER A 146 -2.12 1.99 16.34
N PHE A 147 -3.19 2.43 15.66
CA PHE A 147 -3.10 2.60 14.21
C PHE A 147 -2.17 3.78 13.84
N ASP A 148 -2.07 4.82 14.67
CA ASP A 148 -1.11 5.91 14.47
C ASP A 148 0.32 5.39 14.44
N PHE A 149 0.70 4.52 15.41
CA PHE A 149 2.04 3.93 15.43
C PHE A 149 2.31 3.08 14.17
N LEU A 150 1.30 2.34 13.71
CA LEU A 150 1.39 1.60 12.45
C LEU A 150 1.62 2.55 11.26
N VAL A 151 0.90 3.69 11.20
CA VAL A 151 1.09 4.69 10.14
C VAL A 151 2.51 5.22 10.14
N ASP A 152 3.06 5.55 11.31
CA ASP A 152 4.42 6.11 11.42
C ASP A 152 5.49 5.13 10.90
N ARG A 153 5.44 3.83 11.29
CA ARG A 153 6.43 2.85 10.82
C ARG A 153 6.32 2.57 9.31
N VAL A 154 5.09 2.48 8.80
CA VAL A 154 4.86 2.26 7.36
C VAL A 154 5.30 3.47 6.55
N ALA A 155 5.00 4.69 7.00
CA ALA A 155 5.42 5.93 6.35
C ALA A 155 6.96 6.03 6.27
N GLY A 156 7.67 5.70 7.36
CA GLY A 156 9.13 5.64 7.38
C GLY A 156 9.71 4.65 6.36
N ALA A 157 9.11 3.46 6.26
CA ALA A 157 9.52 2.45 5.28
C ALA A 157 9.26 2.91 3.84
N ILE A 158 8.08 3.50 3.57
CA ILE A 158 7.74 4.02 2.24
C ILE A 158 8.72 5.11 1.82
N ALA A 159 8.99 6.09 2.68
CA ALA A 159 9.92 7.18 2.36
C ALA A 159 11.31 6.65 2.00
N ARG A 160 11.87 5.78 2.84
CA ARG A 160 13.18 5.16 2.64
C ARG A 160 13.25 4.33 1.36
N LEU A 161 12.24 3.49 1.10
CA LEU A 161 12.21 2.62 -0.06
C LEU A 161 11.94 3.38 -1.37
N THR A 162 11.13 4.44 -1.32
CA THR A 162 10.88 5.31 -2.49
C THR A 162 12.17 6.01 -2.92
N GLU A 163 12.98 6.49 -1.97
CA GLU A 163 14.27 7.10 -2.26
C GLU A 163 15.26 6.06 -2.82
N ALA A 164 15.38 4.90 -2.17
CA ALA A 164 16.32 3.85 -2.57
C ALA A 164 16.01 3.23 -3.94
N HIS A 165 14.74 3.24 -4.36
CA HIS A 165 14.24 2.62 -5.59
C HIS A 165 13.55 3.62 -6.51
N ALA A 166 14.05 4.87 -6.54
CA ALA A 166 13.50 5.91 -7.40
C ALA A 166 13.42 5.47 -8.87
N GLY A 167 12.28 5.72 -9.51
CA GLY A 167 12.04 5.38 -10.91
C GLY A 167 11.60 3.93 -11.18
N GLN A 168 11.42 3.12 -10.13
CA GLN A 168 11.03 1.71 -10.28
C GLN A 168 9.54 1.49 -9.97
N ASP A 169 9.03 0.35 -10.45
CA ASP A 169 7.81 -0.24 -9.96
C ASP A 169 8.10 -1.08 -8.72
N ILE A 170 7.33 -0.89 -7.65
CA ILE A 170 7.45 -1.61 -6.39
C ILE A 170 6.11 -2.29 -6.10
N VAL A 171 6.11 -3.61 -6.03
CA VAL A 171 4.95 -4.40 -5.62
C VAL A 171 5.11 -4.80 -4.17
N ALA A 172 4.17 -4.38 -3.31
CA ALA A 172 4.18 -4.69 -1.89
C ALA A 172 2.97 -5.56 -1.52
N VAL A 173 3.21 -6.82 -1.17
CA VAL A 173 2.15 -7.71 -0.65
C VAL A 173 2.08 -7.55 0.86
N ALA A 174 0.99 -6.97 1.34
CA ALA A 174 0.83 -6.55 2.73
C ALA A 174 -0.59 -6.83 3.26
N HIS A 175 -1.07 -6.00 4.16
CA HIS A 175 -2.30 -6.17 4.92
C HIS A 175 -3.18 -4.93 4.86
N GLY A 176 -4.38 -5.03 5.44
CA GLY A 176 -5.34 -3.93 5.44
C GLY A 176 -4.84 -2.68 6.16
N GLY A 177 -4.19 -2.84 7.31
CA GLY A 177 -3.60 -1.75 8.09
C GLY A 177 -2.50 -1.00 7.33
N PRO A 178 -1.42 -1.67 6.90
CA PRO A 178 -0.35 -1.04 6.13
C PRO A 178 -0.79 -0.35 4.84
N ILE A 179 -1.78 -0.88 4.12
CA ILE A 179 -2.29 -0.25 2.90
C ILE A 179 -3.05 1.05 3.24
N ARG A 180 -3.84 1.06 4.32
CA ARG A 180 -4.47 2.30 4.81
C ARG A 180 -3.42 3.32 5.27
N ALA A 181 -2.36 2.87 5.94
CA ALA A 181 -1.25 3.72 6.33
C ALA A 181 -0.53 4.34 5.11
N ALA A 182 -0.32 3.57 4.05
CA ALA A 182 0.25 4.07 2.80
C ALA A 182 -0.65 5.15 2.17
N LEU A 183 -1.98 4.97 2.22
CA LEU A 183 -2.94 5.99 1.77
C LEU A 183 -2.90 7.23 2.66
N ALA A 184 -2.81 7.09 4.00
CA ALA A 184 -2.66 8.22 4.92
C ALA A 184 -1.42 9.04 4.59
N PHE A 185 -0.29 8.38 4.40
CA PHE A 185 0.98 8.99 4.05
C PHE A 185 0.91 9.73 2.69
N ALA A 186 0.44 9.06 1.64
CA ALA A 186 0.40 9.62 0.30
C ALA A 186 -0.58 10.82 0.18
N LEU A 187 -1.68 10.80 0.91
CA LEU A 187 -2.69 11.86 0.89
C LEU A 187 -2.44 12.96 1.92
N GLY A 188 -1.50 12.77 2.85
CA GLY A 188 -1.27 13.69 3.98
C GLY A 188 -2.50 13.85 4.87
N ILE A 189 -3.30 12.79 5.04
CA ILE A 189 -4.48 12.76 5.92
C ILE A 189 -4.16 12.11 7.25
N ASP A 190 -4.95 12.43 8.28
CA ASP A 190 -4.82 11.78 9.58
C ASP A 190 -5.20 10.29 9.53
N ALA A 191 -4.65 9.53 10.47
CA ALA A 191 -4.85 8.09 10.56
C ALA A 191 -6.33 7.71 10.72
N GLU A 192 -7.11 8.50 11.45
CA GLU A 192 -8.55 8.31 11.66
C GLU A 192 -9.31 8.25 10.34
N ARG A 193 -9.04 9.20 9.43
CA ARG A 193 -9.68 9.25 8.11
C ARG A 193 -9.24 8.08 7.22
N ALA A 194 -8.00 7.65 7.35
CA ALA A 194 -7.50 6.51 6.58
C ALA A 194 -8.18 5.19 6.93
N LEU A 195 -8.68 5.04 8.15
CA LEU A 195 -9.48 3.87 8.55
C LEU A 195 -10.78 3.72 7.75
N GLY A 196 -11.30 4.79 7.16
CA GLY A 196 -12.48 4.78 6.30
C GLY A 196 -12.29 4.06 4.95
N PHE A 197 -11.06 3.78 4.52
CA PHE A 197 -10.83 3.05 3.27
C PHE A 197 -11.15 1.56 3.43
N ALA A 198 -12.02 1.05 2.56
CA ALA A 198 -12.21 -0.39 2.41
C ALA A 198 -11.05 -0.98 1.61
N ILE A 199 -10.41 -2.04 2.11
CA ILE A 199 -9.33 -2.76 1.43
C ILE A 199 -9.71 -4.24 1.44
N ALA A 200 -10.14 -4.77 0.30
CA ALA A 200 -10.52 -6.18 0.16
C ALA A 200 -9.28 -7.09 0.00
N ASN A 201 -9.39 -8.36 0.37
CA ASN A 201 -8.33 -9.32 0.06
C ASN A 201 -8.11 -9.41 -1.45
N CYS A 202 -6.88 -9.57 -1.88
CA CYS A 202 -6.47 -9.61 -3.30
C CYS A 202 -6.84 -8.34 -4.09
N SER A 203 -7.12 -7.21 -3.43
CA SER A 203 -7.26 -5.93 -4.10
C SER A 203 -5.92 -5.25 -4.32
N VAL A 204 -5.87 -4.41 -5.35
CA VAL A 204 -4.72 -3.57 -5.69
C VAL A 204 -5.03 -2.12 -5.34
N THR A 205 -4.07 -1.46 -4.67
CA THR A 205 -4.05 -0.01 -4.46
C THR A 205 -2.76 0.52 -5.06
N ARG A 206 -2.84 1.51 -5.95
CA ARG A 206 -1.67 2.08 -6.62
C ARG A 206 -1.46 3.53 -6.21
N LEU A 207 -0.22 3.81 -5.78
CA LEU A 207 0.27 5.13 -5.41
C LEU A 207 1.47 5.46 -6.29
N ASP A 208 1.46 6.62 -6.93
CA ASP A 208 2.56 7.08 -7.77
C ASP A 208 3.25 8.26 -7.09
N HIS A 209 4.56 8.17 -6.92
CA HIS A 209 5.40 9.22 -6.39
C HIS A 209 6.17 9.90 -7.50
N PHE A 210 6.12 11.22 -7.55
CA PHE A 210 6.90 12.05 -8.47
C PHE A 210 7.93 12.81 -7.66
N SER A 211 9.21 12.56 -7.92
CA SER A 211 10.28 13.35 -7.32
C SER A 211 10.21 14.79 -7.84
N ASP A 212 10.30 15.74 -6.95
CA ASP A 212 10.37 17.15 -7.29
C ASP A 212 11.66 17.72 -6.69
N PRO A 213 12.63 18.18 -7.51
CA PRO A 213 13.89 18.74 -7.00
C PRO A 213 13.69 20.01 -6.16
N ASP A 214 12.58 20.71 -6.36
CA ASP A 214 12.24 21.94 -5.65
C ASP A 214 11.36 21.71 -4.40
N GLN A 215 10.84 20.50 -4.23
CA GLN A 215 9.95 20.13 -3.11
C GLN A 215 10.45 18.88 -2.40
N GLN A 216 10.92 19.05 -1.16
CA GLN A 216 11.32 17.94 -0.32
C GLN A 216 10.15 16.98 -0.08
N GLY A 217 10.32 15.67 -0.38
CA GLY A 217 9.29 14.64 -0.24
C GLY A 217 8.46 14.39 -1.50
N GLY A 218 8.63 15.17 -2.58
CA GLY A 218 7.95 14.97 -3.85
C GLY A 218 6.42 15.10 -3.78
N ILE A 219 5.75 14.64 -4.82
CA ILE A 219 4.29 14.68 -4.96
C ILE A 219 3.74 13.26 -5.07
N TRP A 220 2.69 12.96 -4.33
CA TRP A 220 2.00 11.68 -4.39
C TRP A 220 0.67 11.78 -5.16
N ARG A 221 0.38 10.79 -5.96
CA ARG A 221 -0.91 10.60 -6.63
C ARG A 221 -1.49 9.24 -6.27
N VAL A 222 -2.73 9.21 -5.84
CA VAL A 222 -3.50 7.97 -5.67
C VAL A 222 -4.14 7.62 -7.01
N SER A 223 -3.61 6.64 -7.71
CA SER A 223 -4.06 6.23 -9.04
C SER A 223 -5.16 5.18 -9.00
N MET A 224 -5.20 4.38 -7.93
CA MET A 224 -6.15 3.28 -7.77
C MET A 224 -6.30 2.94 -6.29
N VAL A 225 -7.51 2.65 -5.83
CA VAL A 225 -7.78 2.18 -4.45
C VAL A 225 -8.69 0.97 -4.49
N ASN A 226 -8.31 -0.09 -3.79
CA ASN A 226 -9.14 -1.28 -3.57
C ASN A 226 -9.70 -1.91 -4.87
N GLN A 227 -8.94 -1.86 -5.96
CA GLN A 227 -9.35 -2.42 -7.24
C GLN A 227 -9.21 -3.94 -7.23
N LEU A 228 -10.32 -4.64 -7.42
CA LEU A 228 -10.30 -6.10 -7.60
C LEU A 228 -9.89 -6.45 -9.04
N PRO A 229 -9.10 -7.54 -9.23
CA PRO A 229 -8.75 -7.99 -10.57
C PRO A 229 -9.96 -8.51 -11.33
N GLY A 230 -9.95 -8.32 -12.65
CA GLY A 230 -10.87 -9.02 -13.54
C GLY A 230 -10.56 -10.52 -13.54
N ARG A 231 -11.60 -11.37 -13.54
CA ARG A 231 -11.39 -12.83 -13.69
C ARG A 231 -11.01 -13.15 -15.13
N VAL A 232 -9.79 -13.61 -15.33
CA VAL A 232 -9.33 -14.11 -16.63
C VAL A 232 -9.85 -15.54 -16.78
N ARG A 233 -10.65 -15.82 -17.82
CA ARG A 233 -11.05 -17.18 -18.16
C ARG A 233 -9.89 -17.85 -18.90
N ARG A 234 -9.29 -18.88 -18.29
CA ARG A 234 -8.37 -19.77 -19.00
C ARG A 234 -9.17 -20.50 -20.09
N ARG A 235 -8.73 -20.37 -21.35
CA ARG A 235 -9.27 -21.11 -22.48
C ARG A 235 -8.72 -22.52 -22.52
#